data_5d17a6822a26d039fd353c100fa9b60f
#
_entry.id   5d17a6822a26d039fd353c100fa9b60f
#
_cell.length_a   1.000
_cell.length_b   1.000
_cell.length_c   1.000
_cell.angle_alpha   90.00
_cell.angle_beta   90.00
_cell.angle_gamma   90.00
#
_symmetry.space_group_name_H-M   'P 1'
#
loop_
_entity.id
_entity.type
_entity.pdbx_description
1 polymer ?
#
loop_
_entity_poly.entity_id
_entity_poly.type
_entity_poly.pdbx_seq_one_letter_code
_entity_poly.pdbx_strand_id
1 'polypeptide(L)'
;MCGLLAFVAAVAGAEPPSSGHAAAEAIAQASHLMRHRGPDEPGTWANPAGTVVFGFNRLSIIDIAHSHQPLRWGPPESPDRYELVFNGEIYNYLELRAELAERHGAVFATDGDGEAIVAAYHYWGADALTRLRGMFAFALWDTVTGELFCARDPFGIKPLFMATGTGGTAVASEKKCLLELADLVGFDTTIDDRAVQHYIVLQYVPEPETLHRGVRRLESGCYARIRPGQAPQTTRYFVPRFKVTPIARGSEQARYDEITAVLEDSVAKHMRADVTVGAFLSGGIDSTAIAALAIRHNPRLITFTTGFEREGFSEVDVAVASAEAIGARHIAKVVAPDEFVAALPEIVWYLDEPVADPALVPLFFV
;
A
#
# COMPACT_ATOMS: atom_id res chain seq x y z
N MET A 1 7.68 -1.78 -2.96
CA MET A 1 6.31 -1.86 -2.39
C MET A 1 5.82 -3.28 -2.54
N CYS A 2 5.31 -3.90 -1.46
CA CYS A 2 4.84 -5.28 -1.53
C CYS A 2 3.63 -5.46 -2.46
N GLY A 3 3.39 -6.68 -2.93
CA GLY A 3 2.18 -7.10 -3.62
C GLY A 3 1.42 -8.09 -2.77
N LEU A 4 0.13 -7.86 -2.51
CA LEU A 4 -0.75 -8.78 -1.81
C LEU A 4 -1.88 -9.25 -2.71
N LEU A 5 -2.28 -10.50 -2.50
CA LEU A 5 -3.43 -11.16 -3.11
C LEU A 5 -4.05 -12.08 -2.06
N ALA A 6 -5.36 -12.02 -1.87
CA ALA A 6 -6.06 -12.93 -0.98
C ALA A 6 -7.38 -13.38 -1.63
N PHE A 7 -7.71 -14.64 -1.46
CA PHE A 7 -8.94 -15.27 -1.96
C PHE A 7 -9.66 -15.97 -0.82
N VAL A 8 -10.98 -15.82 -0.78
CA VAL A 8 -11.89 -16.54 0.11
C VAL A 8 -12.98 -17.18 -0.74
N ALA A 9 -13.09 -18.50 -0.70
CA ALA A 9 -14.08 -19.26 -1.43
C ALA A 9 -15.52 -18.97 -0.96
N ALA A 10 -16.48 -19.07 -1.86
CA ALA A 10 -17.90 -18.81 -1.55
C ALA A 10 -18.52 -19.80 -0.56
N VAL A 11 -18.04 -21.03 -0.49
CA VAL A 11 -18.59 -22.10 0.36
C VAL A 11 -17.59 -22.51 1.42
N ALA A 12 -17.97 -22.36 2.70
CA ALA A 12 -17.25 -22.95 3.81
C ALA A 12 -17.63 -24.45 3.87
N GLY A 13 -16.68 -25.36 3.61
CA GLY A 13 -16.88 -26.80 3.83
C GLY A 13 -17.53 -27.58 2.68
N ALA A 14 -17.59 -27.07 1.46
CA ALA A 14 -17.62 -27.95 0.29
C ALA A 14 -16.38 -28.85 0.36
N GLU A 15 -16.54 -30.15 0.06
CA GLU A 15 -15.34 -30.96 -0.23
C GLU A 15 -14.46 -30.11 -1.11
N PRO A 16 -13.15 -29.94 -0.75
CA PRO A 16 -12.28 -29.18 -1.60
C PRO A 16 -12.52 -29.79 -2.98
N PRO A 17 -12.90 -29.01 -3.98
CA PRO A 17 -12.81 -29.55 -5.30
C PRO A 17 -11.41 -30.15 -5.37
N SER A 18 -11.18 -31.15 -6.20
CA SER A 18 -9.81 -31.58 -6.55
C SER A 18 -8.90 -30.37 -6.86
N SER A 19 -9.33 -29.21 -6.58
CA SER A 19 -9.10 -27.82 -6.78
C SER A 19 -8.60 -27.00 -5.58
N GLY A 20 -8.40 -27.50 -4.38
CA GLY A 20 -7.67 -26.71 -3.36
C GLY A 20 -6.23 -26.44 -3.82
N HIS A 21 -5.65 -27.40 -4.54
CA HIS A 21 -4.40 -27.20 -5.29
C HIS A 21 -4.60 -26.23 -6.46
N ALA A 22 -5.71 -26.31 -7.19
CA ALA A 22 -5.99 -25.45 -8.32
C ALA A 22 -6.16 -23.98 -7.93
N ALA A 23 -6.83 -23.68 -6.79
CA ALA A 23 -6.92 -22.31 -6.29
C ALA A 23 -5.54 -21.77 -5.86
N ALA A 24 -4.73 -22.59 -5.18
CA ALA A 24 -3.38 -22.20 -4.77
C ALA A 24 -2.47 -21.97 -5.99
N GLU A 25 -2.55 -22.80 -7.02
CA GLU A 25 -1.82 -22.63 -8.27
C GLU A 25 -2.26 -21.36 -9.01
N ALA A 26 -3.58 -21.12 -9.14
CA ALA A 26 -4.11 -19.92 -9.78
C ALA A 26 -3.67 -18.65 -9.03
N ILE A 27 -3.71 -18.65 -7.71
CA ILE A 27 -3.24 -17.53 -6.87
C ILE A 27 -1.74 -17.31 -7.03
N ALA A 28 -0.93 -18.38 -7.07
CA ALA A 28 0.51 -18.30 -7.30
C ALA A 28 0.82 -17.67 -8.67
N GLN A 29 0.13 -18.11 -9.71
CA GLN A 29 0.28 -17.60 -11.07
C GLN A 29 -0.15 -16.13 -11.16
N ALA A 30 -1.32 -15.76 -10.64
CA ALA A 30 -1.80 -14.40 -10.62
C ALA A 30 -0.86 -13.48 -9.79
N SER A 31 -0.33 -13.96 -8.66
CA SER A 31 0.61 -13.21 -7.83
C SER A 31 1.91 -12.89 -8.57
N HIS A 32 2.34 -13.74 -9.52
CA HIS A 32 3.53 -13.50 -10.31
C HIS A 32 3.45 -12.22 -11.17
N LEU A 33 2.25 -11.81 -11.59
CA LEU A 33 2.03 -10.58 -12.35
C LEU A 33 2.44 -9.30 -11.59
N MET A 34 2.47 -9.35 -10.27
CA MET A 34 2.90 -8.22 -9.42
C MET A 34 4.27 -8.44 -8.75
N ARG A 35 5.13 -9.33 -9.29
CA ARG A 35 6.46 -9.59 -8.74
C ARG A 35 7.37 -8.34 -8.72
N HIS A 36 7.18 -7.42 -9.65
CA HIS A 36 7.87 -6.14 -9.69
C HIS A 36 7.66 -5.30 -8.42
N ARG A 37 6.55 -5.53 -7.68
CA ARG A 37 6.28 -4.81 -6.43
C ARG A 37 7.13 -5.29 -5.25
N GLY A 38 7.51 -6.56 -5.25
CA GLY A 38 8.28 -7.16 -4.17
C GLY A 38 9.12 -8.32 -4.67
N PRO A 39 10.28 -8.03 -5.26
CA PRO A 39 11.13 -9.05 -5.87
C PRO A 39 11.86 -9.94 -4.86
N ASP A 40 11.93 -9.53 -3.57
CA ASP A 40 12.79 -10.16 -2.57
C ASP A 40 12.25 -11.51 -2.12
N GLU A 41 10.94 -11.62 -1.84
CA GLU A 41 10.33 -12.84 -1.28
C GLU A 41 8.92 -13.06 -1.86
N PRO A 42 8.77 -13.88 -2.90
CA PRO A 42 7.47 -14.35 -3.37
C PRO A 42 7.02 -15.56 -2.57
N GLY A 43 5.69 -15.72 -2.40
CA GLY A 43 5.15 -16.91 -1.76
C GLY A 43 3.64 -17.02 -1.83
N THR A 44 3.15 -18.20 -1.43
CA THR A 44 1.73 -18.49 -1.28
C THR A 44 1.48 -19.21 0.04
N TRP A 45 0.31 -19.00 0.59
CA TRP A 45 -0.18 -19.70 1.77
C TRP A 45 -1.64 -20.10 1.56
N ALA A 46 -2.04 -21.21 2.11
CA ALA A 46 -3.42 -21.64 2.14
C ALA A 46 -3.79 -22.18 3.53
N ASN A 47 -5.03 -21.96 3.95
CA ASN A 47 -5.54 -22.63 5.14
C ASN A 47 -5.69 -24.13 4.86
N PRO A 48 -5.75 -25.01 5.92
CA PRO A 48 -5.83 -26.46 5.75
C PRO A 48 -6.99 -26.95 4.86
N ALA A 49 -8.09 -26.17 4.80
CA ALA A 49 -9.25 -26.50 3.97
C ALA A 49 -9.11 -26.04 2.52
N GLY A 50 -8.07 -25.29 2.16
CA GLY A 50 -7.89 -24.70 0.82
C GLY A 50 -8.94 -23.66 0.43
N THR A 51 -9.74 -23.18 1.38
CA THR A 51 -10.81 -22.21 1.17
C THR A 51 -10.37 -20.76 1.29
N VAL A 52 -9.19 -20.53 1.88
CA VAL A 52 -8.54 -19.24 1.96
C VAL A 52 -7.12 -19.39 1.45
N VAL A 53 -6.75 -18.59 0.47
CA VAL A 53 -5.43 -18.63 -0.15
C VAL A 53 -4.87 -17.22 -0.24
N PHE A 54 -3.62 -17.06 0.18
CA PHE A 54 -2.85 -15.83 0.02
C PHE A 54 -1.73 -16.01 -1.00
N GLY A 55 -1.51 -14.97 -1.81
CA GLY A 55 -0.32 -14.78 -2.63
C GLY A 55 0.35 -13.46 -2.24
N PHE A 56 1.66 -13.42 -2.21
CA PHE A 56 2.37 -12.21 -1.86
C PHE A 56 3.72 -12.11 -2.56
N ASN A 57 4.18 -10.86 -2.67
CA ASN A 57 5.53 -10.52 -3.10
C ASN A 57 6.05 -9.46 -2.14
N ARG A 58 7.05 -9.78 -1.34
CA ARG A 58 7.61 -8.88 -0.32
C ARG A 58 8.74 -8.04 -0.91
N LEU A 59 8.70 -6.74 -0.62
CA LEU A 59 9.85 -5.84 -0.65
C LEU A 59 10.27 -5.60 0.81
N SER A 60 11.44 -6.06 1.18
CA SER A 60 11.92 -6.05 2.56
C SER A 60 12.50 -4.68 2.91
N ILE A 61 11.83 -3.93 3.80
CA ILE A 61 12.21 -2.58 4.21
C ILE A 61 12.49 -2.51 5.70
N ILE A 62 11.65 -3.12 6.54
CA ILE A 62 11.79 -3.18 7.99
C ILE A 62 11.87 -4.64 8.40
N ASP A 63 12.82 -4.95 9.29
CA ASP A 63 13.14 -6.29 9.77
C ASP A 63 13.27 -7.30 8.62
N ILE A 64 14.31 -7.09 7.82
CA ILE A 64 14.58 -7.83 6.59
C ILE A 64 14.59 -9.34 6.84
N ALA A 65 15.18 -9.76 7.96
CA ALA A 65 15.49 -11.17 8.26
C ALA A 65 14.30 -11.95 8.87
N HIS A 66 13.33 -11.30 9.51
CA HIS A 66 12.33 -12.01 10.31
C HIS A 66 10.88 -11.68 9.96
N SER A 67 10.58 -10.51 9.36
CA SER A 67 9.21 -10.12 9.02
C SER A 67 8.72 -10.73 7.71
N HIS A 68 8.79 -12.07 7.61
CA HIS A 68 8.27 -12.83 6.46
C HIS A 68 6.75 -12.71 6.35
N GLN A 69 6.22 -12.93 5.14
CA GLN A 69 4.77 -12.95 4.89
C GLN A 69 4.31 -14.28 4.25
N PRO A 70 3.06 -14.76 4.59
CA PRO A 70 2.15 -14.15 5.55
C PRO A 70 2.77 -14.12 6.94
N LEU A 71 2.52 -13.02 7.65
CA LEU A 71 2.96 -12.88 9.01
C LEU A 71 1.92 -13.53 9.93
N ARG A 72 2.39 -14.45 10.76
CA ARG A 72 1.57 -15.15 11.76
C ARG A 72 1.72 -14.52 13.12
N TRP A 73 0.61 -14.27 13.80
CA TRP A 73 0.60 -13.76 15.17
C TRP A 73 -0.69 -14.15 15.89
N GLY A 74 -0.63 -14.21 17.21
CA GLY A 74 -1.78 -14.33 18.08
C GLY A 74 -1.39 -14.12 19.54
N PRO A 75 -2.39 -13.99 20.44
CA PRO A 75 -2.14 -13.91 21.87
C PRO A 75 -1.59 -15.25 22.38
N PRO A 76 -0.96 -15.28 23.58
CA PRO A 76 -0.32 -16.48 24.12
C PRO A 76 -1.21 -17.73 24.16
N GLU A 77 -2.52 -17.56 24.36
CA GLU A 77 -3.52 -18.64 24.37
C GLU A 77 -3.90 -19.15 22.96
N SER A 78 -3.56 -18.41 21.89
CA SER A 78 -3.82 -18.77 20.50
C SER A 78 -2.76 -18.14 19.58
N PRO A 79 -1.50 -18.59 19.61
CA PRO A 79 -0.37 -17.92 18.96
C PRO A 79 -0.47 -17.86 17.42
N ASP A 80 -1.22 -18.79 16.82
CA ASP A 80 -1.39 -18.92 15.37
C ASP A 80 -2.78 -18.43 14.90
N ARG A 81 -3.42 -17.50 15.66
CA ARG A 81 -4.78 -17.08 15.35
C ARG A 81 -4.90 -16.29 14.06
N TYR A 82 -3.93 -15.46 13.75
CA TYR A 82 -4.01 -14.53 12.62
C TYR A 82 -2.93 -14.78 11.58
N GLU A 83 -3.32 -14.61 10.31
CA GLU A 83 -2.39 -14.60 9.16
C GLU A 83 -2.58 -13.27 8.42
N LEU A 84 -1.50 -12.53 8.22
CA LEU A 84 -1.49 -11.21 7.62
C LEU A 84 -0.66 -11.18 6.33
N VAL A 85 -1.23 -10.61 5.25
CA VAL A 85 -0.46 -10.10 4.10
C VAL A 85 -0.65 -8.58 4.01
N PHE A 86 0.46 -7.86 3.86
CA PHE A 86 0.52 -6.44 4.08
C PHE A 86 1.39 -5.75 3.02
N ASN A 87 0.87 -4.68 2.42
CA ASN A 87 1.58 -3.77 1.54
C ASN A 87 1.54 -2.37 2.14
N GLY A 88 2.64 -1.92 2.70
CA GLY A 88 2.70 -0.60 3.32
C GLY A 88 3.82 -0.46 4.33
N GLU A 89 3.70 0.58 5.16
CA GLU A 89 4.54 0.85 6.32
C GLU A 89 3.71 1.54 7.40
N ILE A 90 3.86 1.09 8.64
CA ILE A 90 3.23 1.71 9.82
C ILE A 90 4.31 2.49 10.57
N TYR A 91 4.42 3.77 10.29
CA TYR A 91 5.51 4.64 10.79
C TYR A 91 5.55 4.78 12.32
N ASN A 92 4.42 4.60 13.02
CA ASN A 92 4.37 4.64 14.48
C ASN A 92 4.35 3.25 15.13
N TYR A 93 4.87 2.22 14.43
CA TYR A 93 4.84 0.84 14.94
C TYR A 93 5.57 0.67 16.27
N LEU A 94 6.68 1.37 16.49
CA LEU A 94 7.44 1.29 17.74
C LEU A 94 6.62 1.76 18.95
N GLU A 95 5.91 2.87 18.81
CA GLU A 95 5.05 3.43 19.83
C GLU A 95 3.84 2.51 20.10
N LEU A 96 3.25 1.95 19.03
CA LEU A 96 2.14 1.00 19.15
C LEU A 96 2.57 -0.29 19.85
N ARG A 97 3.72 -0.85 19.48
CA ARG A 97 4.27 -2.06 20.11
C ARG A 97 4.52 -1.84 21.61
N ALA A 98 5.11 -0.70 21.98
CA ALA A 98 5.34 -0.36 23.38
C ALA A 98 4.03 -0.26 24.16
N GLU A 99 3.02 0.43 23.64
CA GLU A 99 1.71 0.54 24.27
C GLU A 99 1.00 -0.81 24.39
N LEU A 100 1.03 -1.63 23.34
CA LEU A 100 0.40 -2.94 23.33
C LEU A 100 1.07 -3.93 24.32
N ALA A 101 2.39 -3.89 24.42
CA ALA A 101 3.13 -4.69 25.41
C ALA A 101 2.82 -4.23 26.84
N GLU A 102 2.84 -2.93 27.09
CA GLU A 102 2.61 -2.38 28.44
C GLU A 102 1.17 -2.59 28.93
N ARG A 103 0.18 -2.31 28.07
CA ARG A 103 -1.24 -2.32 28.48
C ARG A 103 -1.92 -3.66 28.36
N HIS A 104 -1.46 -4.48 27.43
CA HIS A 104 -2.14 -5.75 27.08
C HIS A 104 -1.24 -6.97 27.21
N GLY A 105 0.05 -6.80 27.48
CA GLY A 105 0.99 -7.91 27.55
C GLY A 105 1.28 -8.55 26.19
N ALA A 106 1.12 -7.80 25.07
CA ALA A 106 1.40 -8.31 23.75
C ALA A 106 2.88 -8.70 23.61
N VAL A 107 3.11 -9.89 23.04
CA VAL A 107 4.46 -10.40 22.76
C VAL A 107 4.69 -10.36 21.27
N PHE A 108 5.87 -9.94 20.86
CA PHE A 108 6.26 -9.80 19.47
C PHE A 108 7.47 -10.71 19.17
N ALA A 109 7.42 -11.43 18.06
CA ALA A 109 8.48 -12.33 17.64
C ALA A 109 9.46 -11.69 16.65
N THR A 110 9.03 -10.63 15.98
CA THR A 110 9.79 -9.87 14.97
C THR A 110 10.01 -8.43 15.44
N ASP A 111 10.86 -7.68 14.75
CA ASP A 111 11.03 -6.24 14.99
C ASP A 111 10.26 -5.39 13.97
N GLY A 112 9.48 -6.03 13.09
CA GLY A 112 8.74 -5.39 12.01
C GLY A 112 7.46 -4.68 12.47
N ASP A 113 6.88 -3.95 11.53
CA ASP A 113 5.66 -3.17 11.72
C ASP A 113 4.37 -4.00 11.53
N GLY A 114 4.46 -5.13 10.80
CA GLY A 114 3.31 -5.99 10.52
C GLY A 114 2.67 -6.58 11.79
N GLU A 115 3.46 -7.05 12.76
CA GLU A 115 2.92 -7.56 14.02
C GLU A 115 2.15 -6.49 14.82
N ALA A 116 2.56 -5.22 14.70
CA ALA A 116 1.83 -4.13 15.35
C ALA A 116 0.41 -3.97 14.79
N ILE A 117 0.20 -4.22 13.48
CA ILE A 117 -1.14 -4.23 12.87
C ILE A 117 -2.00 -5.32 13.50
N VAL A 118 -1.47 -6.55 13.54
CA VAL A 118 -2.23 -7.73 14.01
C VAL A 118 -2.57 -7.61 15.48
N ALA A 119 -1.59 -7.25 16.31
CA ALA A 119 -1.80 -7.05 17.74
C ALA A 119 -2.79 -5.91 18.02
N ALA A 120 -2.67 -4.78 17.30
CA ALA A 120 -3.61 -3.67 17.41
C ALA A 120 -5.05 -4.11 17.05
N TYR A 121 -5.21 -4.88 15.96
CA TYR A 121 -6.51 -5.42 15.59
C TYR A 121 -7.06 -6.39 16.63
N HIS A 122 -6.22 -7.24 17.20
CA HIS A 122 -6.63 -8.18 18.23
C HIS A 122 -7.25 -7.46 19.46
N TYR A 123 -6.60 -6.42 19.96
CA TYR A 123 -7.02 -5.75 21.19
C TYR A 123 -8.06 -4.64 20.96
N TRP A 124 -8.06 -4.00 19.80
CA TRP A 124 -8.92 -2.83 19.53
C TRP A 124 -9.90 -3.03 18.37
N GLY A 125 -9.86 -4.20 17.71
CA GLY A 125 -10.72 -4.47 16.55
C GLY A 125 -10.48 -3.46 15.42
N ALA A 126 -11.55 -3.05 14.75
CA ALA A 126 -11.46 -2.07 13.67
C ALA A 126 -11.02 -0.66 14.12
N ASP A 127 -11.16 -0.32 15.42
CA ASP A 127 -10.72 0.98 15.95
C ASP A 127 -9.19 1.13 15.90
N ALA A 128 -8.44 0.02 15.79
CA ALA A 128 -7.02 0.02 15.53
C ALA A 128 -6.64 0.89 14.31
N LEU A 129 -7.46 0.88 13.26
CA LEU A 129 -7.19 1.62 12.03
C LEU A 129 -7.03 3.13 12.24
N THR A 130 -7.73 3.70 13.23
CA THR A 130 -7.62 5.13 13.56
C THR A 130 -6.36 5.48 14.33
N ARG A 131 -5.61 4.47 14.78
CA ARG A 131 -4.38 4.61 15.56
C ARG A 131 -3.12 4.36 14.74
N LEU A 132 -3.28 3.74 13.55
CA LEU A 132 -2.18 3.52 12.62
C LEU A 132 -1.80 4.83 11.92
N ARG A 133 -0.55 5.24 12.03
CA ARG A 133 0.06 6.29 11.21
C ARG A 133 0.93 5.61 10.15
N GLY A 134 0.44 5.59 8.93
CA GLY A 134 1.13 4.87 7.86
C GLY A 134 0.40 4.95 6.53
N MET A 135 0.99 4.35 5.54
CA MET A 135 0.40 4.06 4.25
C MET A 135 0.25 2.54 4.14
N PHE A 136 -0.97 2.04 3.96
CA PHE A 136 -1.21 0.61 4.04
C PHE A 136 -2.41 0.11 3.24
N ALA A 137 -2.25 -1.09 2.73
CA ALA A 137 -3.33 -2.00 2.38
C ALA A 137 -2.97 -3.38 2.93
N PHE A 138 -3.90 -4.06 3.58
CA PHE A 138 -3.66 -5.38 4.13
C PHE A 138 -4.89 -6.28 4.07
N ALA A 139 -4.64 -7.58 4.14
CA ALA A 139 -5.64 -8.62 4.32
C ALA A 139 -5.22 -9.50 5.52
N LEU A 140 -6.09 -9.59 6.52
CA LEU A 140 -5.88 -10.27 7.79
C LEU A 140 -6.93 -11.36 7.94
N TRP A 141 -6.50 -12.63 7.97
CA TRP A 141 -7.37 -13.76 8.22
C TRP A 141 -7.40 -14.11 9.70
N ASP A 142 -8.58 -14.17 10.31
CA ASP A 142 -8.80 -14.68 11.67
C ASP A 142 -9.28 -16.13 11.59
N THR A 143 -8.42 -17.06 11.97
CA THR A 143 -8.71 -18.51 11.92
C THR A 143 -9.82 -18.94 12.89
N VAL A 144 -10.09 -18.16 13.93
CA VAL A 144 -11.11 -18.44 14.94
C VAL A 144 -12.50 -18.00 14.45
N THR A 145 -12.60 -16.80 13.89
CA THR A 145 -13.88 -16.28 13.40
C THR A 145 -14.20 -16.68 11.96
N GLY A 146 -13.21 -17.15 11.20
CA GLY A 146 -13.37 -17.45 9.79
C GLY A 146 -13.69 -16.21 8.94
N GLU A 147 -13.09 -15.07 9.28
CA GLU A 147 -13.30 -13.78 8.63
C GLU A 147 -11.98 -13.25 8.06
N LEU A 148 -12.00 -12.78 6.81
CA LEU A 148 -10.95 -11.97 6.24
C LEU A 148 -11.29 -10.50 6.46
N PHE A 149 -10.41 -9.79 7.17
CA PHE A 149 -10.50 -8.35 7.39
C PHE A 149 -9.49 -7.64 6.49
N CYS A 150 -9.99 -6.83 5.55
CA CYS A 150 -9.15 -6.04 4.65
C CYS A 150 -9.29 -4.57 4.97
N ALA A 151 -8.19 -3.81 4.97
CA ALA A 151 -8.25 -2.38 5.21
C ALA A 151 -7.30 -1.62 4.28
N ARG A 152 -7.67 -0.36 3.97
CA ARG A 152 -6.90 0.57 3.16
C ARG A 152 -6.71 1.87 3.92
N ASP A 153 -5.53 2.46 3.81
CA ASP A 153 -5.15 3.66 4.55
C ASP A 153 -6.09 4.87 4.32
N PRO A 154 -6.06 5.88 5.21
CA PRO A 154 -6.97 7.03 5.16
C PRO A 154 -7.04 7.76 3.83
N PHE A 155 -5.93 7.79 3.06
CA PHE A 155 -5.82 8.52 1.80
C PHE A 155 -5.70 7.61 0.57
N GLY A 156 -5.76 6.27 0.75
CA GLY A 156 -5.67 5.30 -0.32
C GLY A 156 -4.31 5.28 -1.03
N ILE A 157 -3.23 5.61 -0.31
CA ILE A 157 -1.87 5.64 -0.85
C ILE A 157 -1.47 4.25 -1.37
N LYS A 158 -1.82 3.20 -0.63
CA LYS A 158 -1.65 1.82 -1.12
C LYS A 158 -2.92 1.34 -1.82
N PRO A 159 -2.80 0.74 -3.01
CA PRO A 159 -3.95 0.23 -3.75
C PRO A 159 -4.49 -1.04 -3.11
N LEU A 160 -5.82 -1.21 -3.18
CA LEU A 160 -6.50 -2.46 -2.87
C LEU A 160 -7.76 -2.59 -3.73
N PHE A 161 -7.75 -3.58 -4.62
CA PHE A 161 -8.86 -3.93 -5.49
C PHE A 161 -9.58 -5.15 -4.95
N MET A 162 -10.86 -5.29 -5.29
CA MET A 162 -11.72 -6.39 -4.87
C MET A 162 -12.63 -6.83 -6.02
N ALA A 163 -12.74 -8.14 -6.21
CA ALA A 163 -13.71 -8.79 -7.10
C ALA A 163 -14.50 -9.83 -6.30
N THR A 164 -15.81 -9.89 -6.54
CA THR A 164 -16.71 -10.87 -5.91
C THR A 164 -17.56 -11.53 -6.99
N GLY A 165 -17.69 -12.83 -6.92
CA GLY A 165 -18.44 -13.63 -7.86
C GLY A 165 -18.95 -14.93 -7.24
N THR A 166 -19.39 -15.85 -8.10
CA THR A 166 -19.99 -17.12 -7.66
C THR A 166 -18.98 -18.07 -6.99
N GLY A 167 -17.70 -17.97 -7.32
CA GLY A 167 -16.62 -18.78 -6.73
C GLY A 167 -16.08 -18.21 -5.40
N GLY A 168 -16.33 -16.94 -5.10
CA GLY A 168 -15.84 -16.31 -3.88
C GLY A 168 -15.53 -14.82 -4.01
N THR A 169 -14.66 -14.33 -3.12
CA THR A 169 -14.15 -12.97 -3.15
C THR A 169 -12.63 -12.99 -3.17
N ALA A 170 -12.04 -12.18 -4.05
CA ALA A 170 -10.61 -11.95 -4.10
C ALA A 170 -10.29 -10.46 -3.90
N VAL A 171 -9.16 -10.18 -3.24
CA VAL A 171 -8.60 -8.83 -3.09
C VAL A 171 -7.15 -8.83 -3.53
N ALA A 172 -6.69 -7.75 -4.19
CA ALA A 172 -5.31 -7.66 -4.68
C ALA A 172 -4.79 -6.22 -4.68
N SER A 173 -3.47 -6.07 -4.62
CA SER A 173 -2.80 -4.78 -4.82
C SER A 173 -2.93 -4.27 -6.25
N GLU A 174 -3.08 -5.16 -7.23
CA GLU A 174 -3.22 -4.82 -8.64
C GLU A 174 -4.39 -5.56 -9.28
N LYS A 175 -5.16 -4.83 -10.08
CA LYS A 175 -6.36 -5.34 -10.75
C LYS A 175 -6.05 -6.48 -11.72
N LYS A 176 -4.93 -6.43 -12.45
CA LYS A 176 -4.53 -7.48 -13.39
C LYS A 176 -4.45 -8.86 -12.74
N CYS A 177 -4.08 -8.93 -11.44
CA CYS A 177 -4.10 -10.19 -10.69
C CYS A 177 -5.52 -10.72 -10.49
N LEU A 178 -6.51 -9.83 -10.28
CA LEU A 178 -7.92 -10.23 -10.18
C LEU A 178 -8.47 -10.68 -11.53
N LEU A 179 -8.10 -10.01 -12.62
CA LEU A 179 -8.52 -10.39 -13.97
C LEU A 179 -8.04 -11.80 -14.36
N GLU A 180 -6.83 -12.19 -13.93
CA GLU A 180 -6.31 -13.55 -14.10
C GLU A 180 -7.15 -14.59 -13.32
N LEU A 181 -7.79 -14.16 -12.23
CA LEU A 181 -8.64 -15.01 -11.39
C LEU A 181 -10.12 -14.98 -11.78
N ALA A 182 -10.47 -14.38 -12.93
CA ALA A 182 -11.86 -14.18 -13.30
C ALA A 182 -12.68 -15.48 -13.33
N ASP A 183 -12.12 -16.56 -13.87
CA ASP A 183 -12.80 -17.88 -13.92
C ASP A 183 -12.92 -18.51 -12.52
N LEU A 184 -11.92 -18.36 -11.67
CA LEU A 184 -11.95 -18.87 -10.29
C LEU A 184 -12.99 -18.14 -9.44
N VAL A 185 -13.03 -16.83 -9.52
CA VAL A 185 -13.92 -15.98 -8.73
C VAL A 185 -15.32 -15.89 -9.35
N GLY A 186 -15.43 -15.92 -10.66
CA GLY A 186 -16.69 -15.91 -11.40
C GLY A 186 -17.33 -14.51 -11.49
N PHE A 187 -16.58 -13.48 -11.93
CA PHE A 187 -17.07 -12.11 -12.07
C PHE A 187 -16.98 -11.59 -13.52
N ASP A 188 -17.66 -10.48 -13.79
CA ASP A 188 -17.71 -9.82 -15.10
C ASP A 188 -16.41 -9.03 -15.37
N THR A 189 -15.68 -9.41 -16.42
CA THR A 189 -14.43 -8.74 -16.85
C THR A 189 -14.64 -7.70 -17.94
N THR A 190 -15.89 -7.44 -18.36
CA THR A 190 -16.16 -6.47 -19.43
C THR A 190 -15.83 -5.04 -19.01
N ILE A 191 -15.41 -4.24 -19.99
CA ILE A 191 -15.12 -2.83 -19.78
C ILE A 191 -16.42 -2.08 -19.49
N ASP A 192 -16.37 -1.16 -18.53
CA ASP A 192 -17.47 -0.27 -18.20
C ASP A 192 -17.38 1.03 -19.02
N ASP A 193 -18.32 1.23 -19.93
CA ASP A 193 -18.41 2.43 -20.77
C ASP A 193 -18.44 3.73 -19.95
N ARG A 194 -19.05 3.70 -18.76
CA ARG A 194 -19.08 4.85 -17.86
C ARG A 194 -17.71 5.15 -17.27
N ALA A 195 -16.95 4.13 -16.93
CA ALA A 195 -15.57 4.31 -16.46
C ALA A 195 -14.67 4.87 -17.57
N VAL A 196 -14.87 4.45 -18.83
CA VAL A 196 -14.19 5.04 -20.00
C VAL A 196 -14.54 6.52 -20.14
N GLN A 197 -15.82 6.89 -20.00
CA GLN A 197 -16.24 8.31 -20.04
C GLN A 197 -15.59 9.11 -18.91
N HIS A 198 -15.52 8.57 -17.69
CA HIS A 198 -14.81 9.22 -16.57
C HIS A 198 -13.33 9.43 -16.92
N TYR A 199 -12.66 8.42 -17.45
CA TYR A 199 -11.25 8.53 -17.84
C TYR A 199 -11.01 9.62 -18.88
N ILE A 200 -11.86 9.68 -19.93
CA ILE A 200 -11.72 10.70 -20.98
C ILE A 200 -11.88 12.13 -20.44
N VAL A 201 -12.80 12.32 -19.47
CA VAL A 201 -13.12 13.65 -18.93
C VAL A 201 -12.22 14.05 -17.77
N LEU A 202 -11.94 13.09 -16.85
CA LEU A 202 -11.23 13.34 -15.59
C LEU A 202 -9.75 12.95 -15.65
N GLN A 203 -9.32 12.23 -16.71
CA GLN A 203 -7.99 11.66 -16.88
C GLN A 203 -7.67 10.50 -15.90
N TYR A 204 -8.65 10.02 -15.14
CA TYR A 204 -8.59 8.85 -14.28
C TYR A 204 -9.99 8.31 -14.04
N VAL A 205 -10.08 7.09 -13.48
CA VAL A 205 -11.35 6.49 -13.06
C VAL A 205 -11.54 6.70 -11.57
N PRO A 206 -12.59 7.43 -11.11
CA PRO A 206 -12.83 7.68 -9.69
C PRO A 206 -13.15 6.42 -8.89
N GLU A 207 -12.72 6.38 -7.62
CA GLU A 207 -13.15 5.34 -6.66
C GLU A 207 -14.66 5.36 -6.44
N PRO A 208 -15.26 4.21 -6.22
CA PRO A 208 -14.70 2.85 -6.12
C PRO A 208 -14.57 2.13 -7.46
N GLU A 209 -14.92 2.74 -8.58
CA GLU A 209 -14.98 2.11 -9.90
C GLU A 209 -13.57 1.85 -10.47
N THR A 210 -13.52 0.89 -11.39
CA THR A 210 -12.36 0.61 -12.25
C THR A 210 -12.83 0.53 -13.69
N LEU A 211 -11.91 0.35 -14.65
CA LEU A 211 -12.31 0.11 -16.05
C LEU A 211 -13.15 -1.17 -16.24
N HIS A 212 -13.10 -2.13 -15.30
CA HIS A 212 -13.78 -3.42 -15.43
C HIS A 212 -14.95 -3.52 -14.44
N ARG A 213 -16.14 -3.90 -14.92
CA ARG A 213 -17.41 -3.91 -14.16
C ARG A 213 -17.34 -4.74 -12.88
N GLY A 214 -16.69 -5.91 -12.94
CA GLY A 214 -16.62 -6.84 -11.80
C GLY A 214 -15.53 -6.53 -10.79
N VAL A 215 -14.69 -5.50 -11.01
CA VAL A 215 -13.62 -5.12 -10.12
C VAL A 215 -13.85 -3.73 -9.54
N ARG A 216 -13.73 -3.59 -8.23
CA ARG A 216 -13.85 -2.30 -7.53
C ARG A 216 -12.62 -2.04 -6.66
N ARG A 217 -12.29 -0.77 -6.44
CA ARG A 217 -11.35 -0.39 -5.39
C ARG A 217 -12.03 -0.42 -4.04
N LEU A 218 -11.36 -0.94 -3.02
CA LEU A 218 -11.73 -0.58 -1.65
C LEU A 218 -11.41 0.90 -1.48
N GLU A 219 -12.42 1.72 -1.18
CA GLU A 219 -12.23 3.16 -1.08
C GLU A 219 -11.24 3.54 0.03
N SER A 220 -10.58 4.68 -0.15
CA SER A 220 -9.67 5.26 0.85
C SER A 220 -10.38 5.44 2.19
N GLY A 221 -9.68 5.11 3.30
CA GLY A 221 -10.25 5.17 4.64
C GLY A 221 -11.38 4.20 4.90
N CYS A 222 -11.42 3.06 4.16
CA CYS A 222 -12.40 1.99 4.35
C CYS A 222 -11.75 0.67 4.73
N TYR A 223 -12.53 -0.18 5.38
CA TYR A 223 -12.23 -1.60 5.56
C TYR A 223 -13.38 -2.46 5.06
N ALA A 224 -13.09 -3.71 4.73
CA ALA A 224 -14.07 -4.73 4.35
C ALA A 224 -13.94 -5.96 5.24
N ARG A 225 -15.08 -6.55 5.62
CA ARG A 225 -15.18 -7.86 6.27
C ARG A 225 -15.73 -8.85 5.25
N ILE A 226 -15.01 -9.92 5.03
CA ILE A 226 -15.31 -10.93 4.01
C ILE A 226 -15.43 -12.28 4.71
N ARG A 227 -16.61 -12.90 4.63
CA ARG A 227 -16.86 -14.25 5.13
C ARG A 227 -17.26 -15.17 3.99
N PRO A 228 -16.88 -16.46 4.05
CA PRO A 228 -17.30 -17.43 3.05
C PRO A 228 -18.80 -17.38 2.79
N GLY A 229 -19.21 -17.31 1.52
CA GLY A 229 -20.62 -17.31 1.11
C GLY A 229 -21.44 -16.04 1.43
N GLN A 230 -20.78 -14.99 1.91
CA GLN A 230 -21.45 -13.71 2.21
C GLN A 230 -20.89 -12.60 1.32
N ALA A 231 -21.73 -11.62 1.01
CA ALA A 231 -21.27 -10.39 0.35
C ALA A 231 -20.32 -9.62 1.28
N PRO A 232 -19.24 -9.05 0.77
CA PRO A 232 -18.31 -8.22 1.54
C PRO A 232 -19.05 -7.04 2.21
N GLN A 233 -18.76 -6.80 3.48
CA GLN A 233 -19.31 -5.67 4.23
C GLN A 233 -18.23 -4.58 4.33
N THR A 234 -18.43 -3.48 3.62
CA THR A 234 -17.52 -2.33 3.64
C THR A 234 -17.97 -1.27 4.63
N THR A 235 -17.02 -0.73 5.40
CA THR A 235 -17.27 0.34 6.37
C THR A 235 -16.19 1.40 6.23
N ARG A 236 -16.61 2.68 6.22
CA ARG A 236 -15.70 3.82 6.22
C ARG A 236 -15.30 4.16 7.66
N TYR A 237 -14.00 4.11 7.98
CA TYR A 237 -13.47 4.44 9.30
C TYR A 237 -12.85 5.84 9.37
N PHE A 238 -12.50 6.43 8.21
CA PHE A 238 -11.88 7.73 8.14
C PHE A 238 -12.59 8.63 7.12
N VAL A 239 -12.86 9.88 7.55
CA VAL A 239 -13.32 10.96 6.68
C VAL A 239 -12.51 12.21 7.03
N PRO A 240 -11.78 12.80 6.07
CA PRO A 240 -11.03 14.01 6.33
C PRO A 240 -12.00 15.14 6.75
N ARG A 241 -11.70 15.76 7.89
CA ARG A 241 -12.49 16.89 8.42
C ARG A 241 -11.59 18.08 8.61
N PHE A 242 -11.83 19.11 7.84
CA PHE A 242 -11.18 20.39 8.00
C PHE A 242 -11.99 21.25 8.97
N LYS A 243 -11.41 21.58 10.12
CA LYS A 243 -11.99 22.55 11.04
C LYS A 243 -11.57 23.94 10.56
N VAL A 244 -12.55 24.76 10.19
CA VAL A 244 -12.34 26.21 10.07
C VAL A 244 -12.19 26.74 11.49
N THR A 245 -10.98 26.69 12.05
CA THR A 245 -10.69 27.38 13.29
C THR A 245 -10.50 28.86 12.91
N PRO A 246 -11.24 29.81 13.53
CA PRO A 246 -10.88 31.21 13.39
C PRO A 246 -9.40 31.34 13.70
N ILE A 247 -8.65 32.09 12.88
CA ILE A 247 -7.21 32.27 13.03
C ILE A 247 -6.94 32.53 14.51
N ALA A 248 -6.36 31.52 15.17
CA ALA A 248 -6.10 31.60 16.61
C ALA A 248 -5.27 32.84 16.88
N ARG A 249 -5.56 33.54 17.99
CA ARG A 249 -4.87 34.75 18.42
C ARG A 249 -3.42 34.46 18.88
N GLY A 250 -2.69 33.62 18.14
CA GLY A 250 -1.27 33.34 18.34
C GLY A 250 -0.42 34.22 17.44
N SER A 251 0.84 34.41 17.78
CA SER A 251 1.80 35.06 16.90
C SER A 251 2.00 34.21 15.64
N GLU A 252 2.34 34.82 14.52
CA GLU A 252 2.70 34.15 13.29
C GLU A 252 3.83 33.13 13.52
N GLN A 253 4.79 33.48 14.37
CA GLN A 253 5.88 32.61 14.79
C GLN A 253 5.39 31.33 15.47
N ALA A 254 4.41 31.37 16.35
CA ALA A 254 3.86 30.21 17.02
C ALA A 254 3.23 29.21 16.03
N ARG A 255 2.65 29.71 14.91
CA ARG A 255 2.13 28.86 13.83
C ARG A 255 3.26 28.21 13.02
N TYR A 256 4.32 28.95 12.73
CA TYR A 256 5.49 28.38 12.05
C TYR A 256 6.15 27.31 12.92
N ASP A 257 6.26 27.52 14.22
CA ASP A 257 6.81 26.54 15.15
C ASP A 257 5.96 25.27 15.20
N GLU A 258 4.62 25.38 15.21
CA GLU A 258 3.71 24.23 15.17
C GLU A 258 3.82 23.46 13.85
N ILE A 259 3.83 24.14 12.70
CA ILE A 259 4.01 23.51 11.38
C ILE A 259 5.36 22.78 11.32
N THR A 260 6.41 23.42 11.77
CA THR A 260 7.77 22.85 11.80
C THR A 260 7.80 21.59 12.66
N ALA A 261 7.24 21.63 13.85
CA ALA A 261 7.20 20.47 14.75
C ALA A 261 6.45 19.28 14.15
N VAL A 262 5.30 19.52 13.48
CA VAL A 262 4.52 18.47 12.82
C VAL A 262 5.27 17.88 11.64
N LEU A 263 5.94 18.70 10.81
CA LEU A 263 6.73 18.24 9.69
C LEU A 263 7.96 17.43 10.16
N GLU A 264 8.68 17.91 11.18
CA GLU A 264 9.84 17.21 11.76
C GLU A 264 9.43 15.83 12.32
N ASP A 265 8.35 15.75 13.10
CA ASP A 265 7.83 14.47 13.63
C ASP A 265 7.45 13.53 12.50
N SER A 266 6.80 14.05 11.47
CA SER A 266 6.39 13.24 10.31
C SER A 266 7.61 12.71 9.56
N VAL A 267 8.56 13.56 9.19
CA VAL A 267 9.76 13.16 8.45
C VAL A 267 10.61 12.18 9.26
N ALA A 268 10.81 12.44 10.56
CA ALA A 268 11.57 11.54 11.43
C ALA A 268 11.03 10.10 11.42
N LYS A 269 9.70 9.95 11.43
CA LYS A 269 9.05 8.63 11.39
C LYS A 269 9.15 7.96 10.01
N HIS A 270 9.09 8.73 8.92
CA HIS A 270 9.27 8.21 7.56
C HIS A 270 10.72 7.77 7.27
N MET A 271 11.69 8.18 8.08
CA MET A 271 13.09 7.73 7.96
C MET A 271 13.35 6.38 8.63
N ARG A 272 12.35 5.75 9.25
CA ARG A 272 12.46 4.41 9.86
C ARG A 272 12.53 3.35 8.76
N ALA A 273 13.71 2.81 8.53
CA ALA A 273 13.95 1.73 7.56
C ALA A 273 15.30 1.07 7.85
N ASP A 274 15.40 -0.22 7.56
CA ASP A 274 16.65 -0.99 7.65
C ASP A 274 17.42 -0.99 6.31
N VAL A 275 16.89 -0.29 5.31
CA VAL A 275 17.46 -0.11 3.98
C VAL A 275 17.83 1.35 3.73
N THR A 276 18.57 1.60 2.65
CA THR A 276 18.88 2.98 2.21
C THR A 276 17.58 3.71 1.83
N VAL A 277 17.37 4.88 2.42
CA VAL A 277 16.24 5.76 2.10
C VAL A 277 16.70 6.84 1.13
N GLY A 278 15.92 7.07 0.10
CA GLY A 278 16.08 8.15 -0.87
C GLY A 278 14.88 9.11 -0.85
N ALA A 279 15.05 10.28 -1.46
CA ALA A 279 13.99 11.26 -1.63
C ALA A 279 13.98 11.82 -3.05
N PHE A 280 12.79 11.99 -3.62
CA PHE A 280 12.63 12.76 -4.85
C PHE A 280 12.82 14.25 -4.57
N LEU A 281 13.56 14.94 -5.42
CA LEU A 281 13.89 16.34 -5.29
C LEU A 281 13.65 17.07 -6.62
N SER A 282 12.57 17.82 -6.71
CA SER A 282 12.24 18.62 -7.92
C SER A 282 12.88 20.01 -7.92
N GLY A 283 13.51 20.43 -6.82
CA GLY A 283 13.96 21.80 -6.62
C GLY A 283 12.83 22.78 -6.18
N GLY A 284 11.59 22.29 -6.11
CA GLY A 284 10.49 23.02 -5.51
C GLY A 284 10.64 23.16 -4.00
N ILE A 285 9.97 24.17 -3.42
CA ILE A 285 10.06 24.49 -1.98
C ILE A 285 9.68 23.29 -1.10
N ASP A 286 8.65 22.56 -1.46
CA ASP A 286 8.12 21.44 -0.66
C ASP A 286 9.10 20.27 -0.61
N SER A 287 9.56 19.79 -1.80
CA SER A 287 10.52 18.69 -1.88
C SER A 287 11.85 19.03 -1.21
N THR A 288 12.30 20.28 -1.35
CA THR A 288 13.53 20.76 -0.73
C THR A 288 13.39 20.84 0.80
N ALA A 289 12.26 21.33 1.31
CA ALA A 289 12.00 21.39 2.76
C ALA A 289 11.96 19.97 3.37
N ILE A 290 11.27 19.02 2.73
CA ILE A 290 11.22 17.62 3.19
C ILE A 290 12.62 16.99 3.15
N ALA A 291 13.39 17.17 2.07
CA ALA A 291 14.76 16.62 1.96
C ALA A 291 15.70 17.26 3.02
N ALA A 292 15.57 18.56 3.28
CA ALA A 292 16.34 19.28 4.30
C ALA A 292 16.04 18.78 5.72
N LEU A 293 14.80 18.41 6.02
CA LEU A 293 14.44 17.76 7.28
C LEU A 293 14.95 16.31 7.32
N ALA A 294 14.78 15.57 6.23
CA ALA A 294 15.17 14.16 6.16
C ALA A 294 16.67 13.94 6.37
N ILE A 295 17.53 14.80 5.80
CA ILE A 295 18.99 14.68 5.94
C ILE A 295 19.46 14.88 7.38
N ARG A 296 18.71 15.59 8.22
CA ARG A 296 19.00 15.74 9.67
C ARG A 296 18.87 14.41 10.42
N HIS A 297 17.99 13.53 9.96
CA HIS A 297 17.76 12.19 10.52
C HIS A 297 18.56 11.11 9.81
N ASN A 298 18.87 11.30 8.53
CA ASN A 298 19.69 10.40 7.73
C ASN A 298 20.75 11.17 6.92
N PRO A 299 21.95 11.37 7.48
CA PRO A 299 23.05 12.08 6.79
C PRO A 299 23.51 11.39 5.48
N ARG A 300 23.10 10.16 5.22
CA ARG A 300 23.39 9.42 3.98
C ARG A 300 22.24 9.46 2.99
N LEU A 301 21.28 10.36 3.16
CA LEU A 301 20.14 10.54 2.24
C LEU A 301 20.66 10.77 0.81
N ILE A 302 20.07 10.03 -0.14
CA ILE A 302 20.30 10.23 -1.56
C ILE A 302 19.06 10.91 -2.14
N THR A 303 19.24 11.97 -2.90
CA THR A 303 18.14 12.64 -3.61
C THR A 303 18.18 12.33 -5.10
N PHE A 304 17.01 12.28 -5.73
CA PHE A 304 16.85 11.91 -7.12
C PHE A 304 15.99 12.92 -7.87
N THR A 305 16.37 13.21 -9.13
CA THR A 305 15.59 14.06 -10.04
C THR A 305 15.61 13.47 -11.44
N THR A 306 14.49 13.59 -12.13
CA THR A 306 14.41 13.34 -13.58
C THR A 306 14.11 14.63 -14.33
N GLY A 307 14.82 14.86 -15.40
CA GLY A 307 14.60 15.99 -16.31
C GLY A 307 14.49 15.55 -17.77
N PHE A 308 14.26 16.51 -18.64
CA PHE A 308 14.15 16.29 -20.09
C PHE A 308 15.21 17.07 -20.82
N GLU A 309 15.61 16.63 -22.01
CA GLU A 309 16.58 17.32 -22.86
C GLU A 309 16.05 18.65 -23.44
N ARG A 310 14.77 18.98 -23.19
CA ARG A 310 14.14 20.19 -23.73
C ARG A 310 14.42 21.39 -22.84
N GLU A 311 15.05 22.43 -23.42
CA GLU A 311 15.31 23.70 -22.74
C GLU A 311 14.02 24.33 -22.17
N GLY A 312 14.07 24.85 -20.95
CA GLY A 312 12.94 25.46 -20.25
C GLY A 312 11.93 24.47 -19.65
N PHE A 313 12.14 23.16 -19.78
CA PHE A 313 11.28 22.12 -19.22
C PHE A 313 12.00 21.17 -18.25
N SER A 314 13.26 21.44 -17.95
CA SER A 314 14.06 20.65 -17.00
C SER A 314 14.29 21.45 -15.71
N GLU A 315 13.96 20.84 -14.59
CA GLU A 315 14.22 21.39 -13.24
C GLU A 315 15.52 20.84 -12.62
N VAL A 316 16.31 20.11 -13.40
CA VAL A 316 17.52 19.42 -12.91
C VAL A 316 18.50 20.40 -12.27
N ASP A 317 18.78 21.55 -12.88
CA ASP A 317 19.74 22.53 -12.35
C ASP A 317 19.29 23.10 -11.00
N VAL A 318 17.99 23.35 -10.84
CA VAL A 318 17.42 23.84 -9.58
C VAL A 318 17.49 22.76 -8.49
N ALA A 319 17.22 21.50 -8.87
CA ALA A 319 17.30 20.37 -7.97
C ALA A 319 18.75 20.09 -7.51
N VAL A 320 19.72 20.18 -8.42
CA VAL A 320 21.16 20.07 -8.11
C VAL A 320 21.58 21.16 -7.13
N ALA A 321 21.24 22.44 -7.40
CA ALA A 321 21.56 23.54 -6.50
C ALA A 321 20.89 23.36 -5.10
N SER A 322 19.65 22.86 -5.07
CA SER A 322 18.95 22.57 -3.82
C SER A 322 19.64 21.44 -3.04
N ALA A 323 20.05 20.36 -3.73
CA ALA A 323 20.77 19.26 -3.12
C ALA A 323 22.13 19.67 -2.53
N GLU A 324 22.89 20.50 -3.26
CA GLU A 324 24.14 21.10 -2.78
C GLU A 324 23.92 21.96 -1.53
N ALA A 325 22.89 22.81 -1.54
CA ALA A 325 22.55 23.68 -0.42
C ALA A 325 22.21 22.92 0.87
N ILE A 326 21.55 21.75 0.77
CA ILE A 326 21.22 20.90 1.93
C ILE A 326 22.30 19.86 2.23
N GLY A 327 23.37 19.75 1.42
CA GLY A 327 24.45 18.81 1.59
C GLY A 327 24.07 17.34 1.28
N ALA A 328 23.08 17.10 0.41
CA ALA A 328 22.64 15.77 0.02
C ALA A 328 23.42 15.25 -1.20
N ARG A 329 23.73 13.94 -1.21
CA ARG A 329 24.15 13.27 -2.44
C ARG A 329 22.99 13.29 -3.44
N HIS A 330 23.23 13.76 -4.66
CA HIS A 330 22.21 13.88 -5.70
C HIS A 330 22.50 13.02 -6.91
N ILE A 331 21.46 12.42 -7.49
CA ILE A 331 21.50 11.68 -8.74
C ILE A 331 20.41 12.24 -9.66
N ALA A 332 20.83 12.70 -10.86
CA ALA A 332 19.93 13.20 -11.86
C ALA A 332 19.92 12.29 -13.10
N LYS A 333 18.75 12.02 -13.65
CA LYS A 333 18.58 11.35 -14.94
C LYS A 333 17.91 12.32 -15.91
N VAL A 334 18.50 12.49 -17.09
CA VAL A 334 17.87 13.21 -18.21
C VAL A 334 17.30 12.17 -19.16
N VAL A 335 16.02 12.28 -19.48
CA VAL A 335 15.27 11.36 -20.33
C VAL A 335 15.19 11.92 -21.74
N ALA A 336 15.66 11.15 -22.72
CA ALA A 336 15.55 11.49 -24.13
C ALA A 336 14.11 11.22 -24.65
N PRO A 337 13.67 11.93 -25.72
CA PRO A 337 12.34 11.72 -26.28
C PRO A 337 12.05 10.27 -26.72
N ASP A 338 13.05 9.59 -27.27
CA ASP A 338 12.91 8.20 -27.70
C ASP A 338 12.78 7.24 -26.50
N GLU A 339 13.52 7.48 -25.41
CA GLU A 339 13.39 6.73 -24.15
C GLU A 339 11.98 6.90 -23.56
N PHE A 340 11.45 8.14 -23.60
CA PHE A 340 10.10 8.45 -23.14
C PHE A 340 9.05 7.61 -23.88
N VAL A 341 9.08 7.62 -25.22
CA VAL A 341 8.11 6.90 -26.04
C VAL A 341 8.25 5.37 -25.85
N ALA A 342 9.48 4.86 -25.79
CA ALA A 342 9.74 3.44 -25.62
C ALA A 342 9.24 2.90 -24.27
N ALA A 343 9.25 3.72 -23.22
CA ALA A 343 8.82 3.32 -21.87
C ALA A 343 7.29 3.31 -21.69
N LEU A 344 6.51 3.99 -22.54
CA LEU A 344 5.06 4.14 -22.37
C LEU A 344 4.30 2.81 -22.21
N PRO A 345 4.52 1.76 -23.02
CA PRO A 345 3.80 0.49 -22.86
C PRO A 345 4.05 -0.16 -21.49
N GLU A 346 5.28 -0.11 -21.00
CA GLU A 346 5.67 -0.67 -19.71
C GLU A 346 5.08 0.14 -18.56
N ILE A 347 5.12 1.47 -18.64
CA ILE A 347 4.50 2.36 -17.66
C ILE A 347 2.99 2.09 -17.54
N VAL A 348 2.29 1.99 -18.68
CA VAL A 348 0.85 1.67 -18.71
C VAL A 348 0.57 0.32 -18.06
N TRP A 349 1.43 -0.66 -18.27
CA TRP A 349 1.28 -1.98 -17.65
C TRP A 349 1.46 -1.92 -16.12
N TYR A 350 2.43 -1.13 -15.61
CA TYR A 350 2.65 -0.95 -14.18
C TYR A 350 1.56 -0.12 -13.50
N LEU A 351 0.93 0.82 -14.21
CA LEU A 351 -0.18 1.62 -13.67
C LEU A 351 -1.42 0.79 -13.35
N ASP A 352 -1.64 -0.32 -14.07
CA ASP A 352 -2.76 -1.24 -13.89
C ASP A 352 -4.16 -0.62 -14.15
N GLU A 353 -4.36 0.65 -13.84
CA GLU A 353 -5.53 1.48 -14.18
C GLU A 353 -5.07 2.72 -14.98
N PRO A 354 -5.86 3.19 -15.94
CA PRO A 354 -5.45 4.32 -16.75
C PRO A 354 -5.43 5.63 -15.96
N VAL A 355 -4.33 6.33 -16.07
CA VAL A 355 -4.15 7.70 -15.59
C VAL A 355 -3.41 8.49 -16.67
N ALA A 356 -3.94 9.66 -17.06
CA ALA A 356 -3.35 10.50 -18.10
C ALA A 356 -2.53 11.65 -17.48
N ASP A 357 -1.60 11.30 -16.58
CA ASP A 357 -0.66 12.26 -15.98
C ASP A 357 0.72 12.13 -16.62
N PRO A 358 1.23 13.18 -17.31
CA PRO A 358 2.56 13.14 -17.92
C PRO A 358 3.70 13.00 -16.91
N ALA A 359 3.49 13.31 -15.63
CA ALA A 359 4.49 13.15 -14.57
C ALA A 359 4.83 11.68 -14.27
N LEU A 360 4.01 10.73 -14.72
CA LEU A 360 4.26 9.31 -14.55
C LEU A 360 5.52 8.83 -15.26
N VAL A 361 5.84 9.42 -16.41
CA VAL A 361 7.02 9.01 -17.18
C VAL A 361 8.33 9.40 -16.47
N PRO A 362 8.54 10.65 -16.03
CA PRO A 362 9.72 10.97 -15.23
C PRO A 362 9.83 10.14 -13.95
N LEU A 363 8.71 9.84 -13.28
CA LEU A 363 8.72 8.99 -12.08
C LEU A 363 9.19 7.55 -12.34
N PHE A 364 8.97 7.04 -13.54
CA PHE A 364 9.42 5.70 -13.92
C PHE A 364 10.96 5.59 -14.03
N PHE A 365 11.63 6.68 -14.37
CA PHE A 365 13.07 6.74 -14.59
C PHE A 365 13.90 7.10 -13.34
N VAL A 366 13.26 7.35 -12.21
CA VAL A 366 13.92 7.79 -10.96
C VAL A 366 14.23 6.65 -10.01
#